data_41d066255dd9fe42592908cb808de37e
#
_entry.id   41d066255dd9fe42592908cb808de37e
#
_cell.length_a   1.000
_cell.length_b   1.000
_cell.length_c   1.000
_cell.angle_alpha   90.00
_cell.angle_beta   90.00
_cell.angle_gamma   90.00
#
_symmetry.space_group_name_H-M   'P 1'
#
loop_
_entity.id
_entity.type
_entity.pdbx_description
1 polymer ?
#
loop_
_entity_poly.entity_id
_entity_poly.type
_entity_poly.pdbx_seq_one_letter_code
_entity_poly.pdbx_strand_id
1 'polypeptide(L)'
;MKKRILIDANFPTETRVVLLDKNNNIDDTEYSSVNKKQIKGNIYLAKVTRVEPALQAAFVDYGDDKGGFLPFSEIHPDYYNTLTQDKDAQTPSWHELTPPEITNDDLALKKQQNTNSYLADSDEIDIKKIEKLVDEKIPSDFDMEAEENEIESFSKEDAHSDARKDYKIQEVIKKGQIFLVQVTKEERGNKGASLTTYISLAGKYCVLMPNKPSQNGISRKISSYEERKRLKDIINSLNVGRNKESSSVIARTAGAGHTSLDIKKDYEYLAKLWNRIREATLKAKAPSFIHQEEGLILKTIRDLFDRNVKEVTVQGAEAYNACVKFMKEMMPGGLNSVKEYKGATPIFTKFGVEDQLTKLYQPIVQLPSGGYIVINPTEALISIDVNSGRATSERNIEEMALKTNLEAAREIARQVRLRDLSGLLVLDFIDMADTRNRKIVERTLREFLSKDKARIQTANISSFGLLEMSRQRLRPSFLEINSNICTHCSGKGVVRADESNSMLILRTIENEIYNNNYDIVNVYGIASSMLYLLNNKREEIAFIEKKYSIKLNLNIDRDATSDSYSIEKIRLSEKNKTESATKQPALGDVADTDYESVEIMESQEVKKPKSNNRNKRKKRQNAGNQPA
;
A
#
# COMPACT_ATOMS: atom_id res chain seq x y z
N MET A 1 -23.60 14.67 3.64
CA MET A 1 -23.21 13.89 4.83
C MET A 1 -21.70 13.91 4.93
N LYS A 2 -21.13 14.34 6.07
CA LYS A 2 -19.73 14.81 6.08
C LYS A 2 -18.80 13.73 6.64
N LYS A 3 -17.69 13.47 5.92
CA LYS A 3 -16.57 12.60 6.29
C LYS A 3 -15.69 13.28 7.36
N ARG A 4 -14.77 12.52 7.98
CA ARG A 4 -13.75 13.02 8.93
C ARG A 4 -12.38 12.49 8.55
N ILE A 5 -11.36 13.31 8.70
CA ILE A 5 -9.96 12.88 8.63
C ILE A 5 -9.40 12.85 10.04
N LEU A 6 -8.86 11.71 10.44
CA LEU A 6 -8.14 11.56 11.71
C LEU A 6 -6.66 11.38 11.41
N ILE A 7 -5.82 12.12 12.12
CA ILE A 7 -4.37 12.07 11.98
C ILE A 7 -3.78 11.76 13.36
N ASP A 8 -3.11 10.63 13.47
CA ASP A 8 -2.34 10.23 14.63
C ASP A 8 -0.84 10.38 14.31
N ALA A 9 -0.23 11.38 14.92
CA ALA A 9 1.20 11.69 14.83
C ALA A 9 1.79 11.92 16.23
N ASN A 10 1.30 11.18 17.21
CA ASN A 10 1.75 11.25 18.60
C ASN A 10 3.15 10.61 18.76
N PHE A 11 3.47 9.63 17.95
CA PHE A 11 4.77 8.97 17.97
C PHE A 11 5.66 9.52 16.84
N PRO A 12 6.89 9.97 17.14
CA PRO A 12 7.80 10.50 16.11
C PRO A 12 8.16 9.48 15.03
N THR A 13 8.07 8.19 15.36
CA THR A 13 8.44 7.08 14.46
C THR A 13 7.34 6.67 13.51
N GLU A 14 6.10 7.10 13.74
CA GLU A 14 4.93 6.63 13.01
C GLU A 14 3.90 7.74 12.83
N THR A 15 3.39 7.87 11.63
CA THR A 15 2.25 8.73 11.33
C THR A 15 1.18 7.92 10.63
N ARG A 16 -0.05 7.96 11.16
CA ARG A 16 -1.20 7.26 10.61
C ARG A 16 -2.31 8.24 10.27
N VAL A 17 -2.88 8.12 9.10
CA VAL A 17 -3.99 8.96 8.64
C VAL A 17 -5.13 8.07 8.20
N VAL A 18 -6.34 8.37 8.66
CA VAL A 18 -7.55 7.62 8.33
C VAL A 18 -8.66 8.57 7.91
N LEU A 19 -9.31 8.26 6.80
CA LEU A 19 -10.55 8.89 6.35
C LEU A 19 -11.73 8.05 6.84
N LEU A 20 -12.61 8.65 7.62
CA LEU A 20 -13.84 8.02 8.09
C LEU A 20 -15.05 8.48 7.29
N ASP A 21 -15.93 7.55 7.01
CA ASP A 21 -17.26 7.83 6.50
C ASP A 21 -18.18 8.41 7.59
N LYS A 22 -19.45 8.66 7.22
CA LYS A 22 -20.48 9.16 8.15
C LYS A 22 -20.79 8.22 9.33
N ASN A 23 -20.50 6.95 9.20
CA ASN A 23 -20.78 5.89 10.18
C ASN A 23 -19.54 5.53 11.00
N ASN A 24 -18.46 6.31 10.90
CA ASN A 24 -17.13 6.04 11.47
C ASN A 24 -16.48 4.75 10.95
N ASN A 25 -16.86 4.26 9.77
CA ASN A 25 -16.12 3.20 9.11
C ASN A 25 -14.94 3.80 8.34
N ILE A 26 -13.83 3.07 8.30
CA ILE A 26 -12.66 3.47 7.53
C ILE A 26 -12.99 3.40 6.04
N ASP A 27 -12.85 4.51 5.31
CA ASP A 27 -13.02 4.62 3.86
C ASP A 27 -11.66 4.59 3.14
N ASP A 28 -10.63 5.20 3.73
CA ASP A 28 -9.25 5.20 3.23
C ASP A 28 -8.27 5.28 4.41
N THR A 29 -7.08 4.70 4.26
CA THR A 29 -6.03 4.74 5.28
C THR A 29 -4.67 4.93 4.65
N GLU A 30 -3.84 5.77 5.25
CA GLU A 30 -2.46 5.99 4.84
C GLU A 30 -1.54 5.91 6.06
N TYR A 31 -0.35 5.37 5.84
CA TYR A 31 0.61 5.06 6.88
C TYR A 31 2.03 5.44 6.46
N SER A 32 2.80 6.01 7.37
CA SER A 32 4.21 6.31 7.18
C SER A 32 5.00 5.96 8.43
N SER A 33 6.11 5.26 8.25
CA SER A 33 7.07 4.93 9.30
C SER A 33 8.44 5.54 8.98
N VAL A 34 9.13 6.04 9.98
CA VAL A 34 10.51 6.60 9.84
C VAL A 34 11.48 5.55 9.29
N ASN A 35 11.27 4.27 9.61
CA ASN A 35 12.11 3.17 9.13
C ASN A 35 12.00 2.89 7.62
N LYS A 36 10.91 3.39 6.97
CA LYS A 36 10.69 3.31 5.52
C LYS A 36 10.42 4.72 5.01
N LYS A 37 11.48 5.54 4.88
CA LYS A 37 11.37 6.88 4.29
C LYS A 37 10.84 6.74 2.87
N GLN A 38 9.67 7.33 2.62
CA GLN A 38 9.16 7.48 1.26
C GLN A 38 9.97 8.58 0.58
N ILE A 39 10.79 8.19 -0.39
CA ILE A 39 11.62 9.12 -1.17
C ILE A 39 11.00 9.48 -2.52
N LYS A 40 9.91 8.81 -2.92
CA LYS A 40 9.20 9.09 -4.16
C LYS A 40 8.72 10.54 -4.20
N GLY A 41 9.01 11.24 -5.29
CA GLY A 41 8.70 12.66 -5.47
C GLY A 41 9.79 13.62 -4.99
N ASN A 42 10.73 13.16 -4.16
CA ASN A 42 11.83 13.99 -3.70
C ASN A 42 12.73 14.41 -4.86
N ILE A 43 13.27 15.63 -4.75
CA ILE A 43 14.12 16.24 -5.77
C ILE A 43 15.54 16.37 -5.22
N TYR A 44 16.49 15.94 -6.02
CA TYR A 44 17.92 15.95 -5.70
C TYR A 44 18.73 16.59 -6.81
N LEU A 45 19.86 17.18 -6.45
CA LEU A 45 20.91 17.52 -7.39
C LEU A 45 21.88 16.34 -7.46
N ALA A 46 21.92 15.63 -8.59
CA ALA A 46 22.64 14.38 -8.76
C ALA A 46 23.80 14.51 -9.72
N LYS A 47 24.80 13.63 -9.59
CA LYS A 47 26.00 13.59 -10.45
C LYS A 47 26.11 12.25 -11.17
N VAL A 48 26.32 12.27 -12.49
CA VAL A 48 26.51 11.05 -13.29
C VAL A 48 27.80 10.32 -12.88
N THR A 49 27.66 9.08 -12.43
CA THR A 49 28.78 8.21 -12.06
C THR A 49 29.22 7.33 -13.21
N ARG A 50 28.26 6.79 -13.96
CA ARG A 50 28.50 5.88 -15.09
C ARG A 50 27.38 6.00 -16.13
N VAL A 51 27.74 5.94 -17.40
CA VAL A 51 26.80 5.80 -18.52
C VAL A 51 26.88 4.36 -19.01
N GLU A 52 25.73 3.73 -19.22
CA GLU A 52 25.60 2.34 -19.66
C GLU A 52 24.89 2.29 -21.01
N PRO A 53 25.66 2.22 -22.12
CA PRO A 53 25.09 2.24 -23.48
C PRO A 53 24.15 1.08 -23.78
N ALA A 54 24.44 -0.11 -23.22
CA ALA A 54 23.63 -1.31 -23.44
C ALA A 54 22.20 -1.17 -22.87
N LEU A 55 22.04 -0.40 -21.78
CA LEU A 55 20.75 -0.15 -21.14
C LEU A 55 20.13 1.19 -21.57
N GLN A 56 20.83 1.97 -22.40
CA GLN A 56 20.45 3.35 -22.71
C GLN A 56 20.06 4.14 -21.44
N ALA A 57 20.95 4.09 -20.41
CA ALA A 57 20.70 4.68 -19.11
C ALA A 57 21.97 5.23 -18.48
N ALA A 58 21.83 6.19 -17.57
CA ALA A 58 22.90 6.68 -16.71
C ALA A 58 22.66 6.21 -15.27
N PHE A 59 23.74 5.86 -14.58
CA PHE A 59 23.73 5.71 -13.13
C PHE A 59 24.22 7.02 -12.51
N VAL A 60 23.49 7.51 -11.52
CA VAL A 60 23.76 8.80 -10.91
C VAL A 60 23.85 8.66 -9.39
N ASP A 61 24.76 9.42 -8.81
CA ASP A 61 24.87 9.61 -7.37
C ASP A 61 23.98 10.80 -6.98
N TYR A 62 22.96 10.53 -6.17
CA TYR A 62 22.04 11.55 -5.66
C TYR A 62 22.14 11.73 -4.14
N GLY A 63 23.15 11.09 -3.51
CA GLY A 63 23.44 11.20 -2.08
C GLY A 63 22.87 10.09 -1.23
N ASP A 64 22.49 8.94 -1.84
CA ASP A 64 22.08 7.73 -1.15
C ASP A 64 23.10 6.60 -1.44
N ASP A 65 23.17 5.58 -0.55
CA ASP A 65 24.13 4.48 -0.64
C ASP A 65 24.02 3.69 -1.95
N LYS A 66 22.80 3.57 -2.48
CA LYS A 66 22.53 2.94 -3.78
C LYS A 66 22.34 3.99 -4.85
N GLY A 67 23.20 3.98 -5.85
CA GLY A 67 23.09 4.88 -7.00
C GLY A 67 21.72 4.80 -7.69
N GLY A 68 21.25 5.94 -8.21
CA GLY A 68 19.98 6.04 -8.95
C GLY A 68 20.11 5.60 -10.40
N PHE A 69 19.03 5.05 -10.96
CA PHE A 69 18.89 4.66 -12.35
C PHE A 69 18.12 5.72 -13.12
N LEU A 70 18.74 6.30 -14.15
CA LEU A 70 18.17 7.36 -14.98
C LEU A 70 18.14 6.90 -16.46
N PRO A 71 16.99 6.47 -16.98
CA PRO A 71 16.84 6.09 -18.39
C PRO A 71 17.05 7.27 -19.32
N PHE A 72 17.57 7.05 -20.52
CA PHE A 72 17.77 8.11 -21.51
C PHE A 72 16.45 8.80 -21.90
N SER A 73 15.35 8.06 -21.96
CA SER A 73 14.00 8.60 -22.19
C SER A 73 13.55 9.61 -21.13
N GLU A 74 14.12 9.55 -19.93
CA GLU A 74 13.81 10.41 -18.79
C GLU A 74 14.79 11.58 -18.62
N ILE A 75 15.72 11.78 -19.59
CA ILE A 75 16.64 12.90 -19.61
C ILE A 75 16.13 14.00 -20.54
N HIS A 76 15.97 15.20 -20.00
CA HIS A 76 15.54 16.36 -20.77
C HIS A 76 16.62 16.76 -21.80
N PRO A 77 16.27 17.14 -23.04
CA PRO A 77 17.24 17.52 -24.10
C PRO A 77 18.17 18.67 -23.73
N ASP A 78 17.77 19.58 -22.85
CA ASP A 78 18.60 20.68 -22.37
C ASP A 78 19.91 20.21 -21.68
N TYR A 79 19.93 18.96 -21.22
CA TYR A 79 21.12 18.36 -20.64
C TYR A 79 22.05 17.69 -21.66
N TYR A 80 21.71 17.72 -22.95
CA TYR A 80 22.54 17.12 -23.99
C TYR A 80 23.75 18.00 -24.31
N ASN A 81 24.95 17.46 -24.11
CA ASN A 81 26.20 18.10 -24.51
C ASN A 81 26.42 17.91 -26.01
N THR A 82 25.72 18.66 -26.86
CA THR A 82 25.98 18.71 -28.30
C THR A 82 27.22 19.55 -28.56
N LEU A 83 28.14 19.06 -29.41
CA LEU A 83 29.43 19.69 -29.72
C LEU A 83 29.35 21.08 -30.38
N THR A 84 28.16 21.66 -30.52
CA THR A 84 27.89 22.91 -31.24
C THR A 84 27.55 24.09 -30.32
N GLN A 85 27.56 23.93 -29.00
CA GLN A 85 27.34 25.06 -28.08
C GLN A 85 28.67 25.55 -27.52
N ASP A 86 28.85 26.86 -27.58
CA ASP A 86 30.03 27.62 -27.19
C ASP A 86 30.59 27.21 -25.83
N LYS A 87 31.92 27.23 -25.72
CA LYS A 87 32.73 26.77 -24.58
C LYS A 87 32.42 27.45 -23.23
N ASP A 88 31.51 28.42 -23.18
CA ASP A 88 31.23 29.22 -21.99
C ASP A 88 29.87 28.92 -21.30
N ALA A 89 29.02 28.07 -21.85
CA ALA A 89 27.73 27.73 -21.23
C ALA A 89 27.83 26.49 -20.34
N GLN A 90 28.33 26.67 -19.11
CA GLN A 90 28.36 25.61 -18.09
C GLN A 90 27.05 25.46 -17.30
N THR A 91 26.00 26.23 -17.61
CA THR A 91 24.72 26.21 -16.92
C THR A 91 23.56 25.97 -17.90
N PRO A 92 22.58 25.07 -17.57
CA PRO A 92 21.41 24.84 -18.40
C PRO A 92 20.57 26.13 -18.56
N SER A 93 19.98 26.34 -19.75
CA SER A 93 19.18 27.53 -20.13
C SER A 93 17.98 27.83 -19.21
N TRP A 94 17.54 26.88 -18.37
CA TRP A 94 16.49 27.11 -17.38
C TRP A 94 16.87 28.12 -16.26
N HIS A 95 18.14 28.55 -16.18
CA HIS A 95 18.58 29.63 -15.26
C HIS A 95 18.03 31.01 -15.64
N GLU A 96 17.66 31.24 -16.87
CA GLU A 96 17.19 32.53 -17.37
C GLU A 96 15.69 32.77 -17.21
N LEU A 97 14.92 31.76 -16.77
CA LEU A 97 13.47 31.86 -16.62
C LEU A 97 13.09 32.56 -15.31
N THR A 98 13.03 33.90 -15.33
CA THR A 98 12.40 34.66 -14.26
C THR A 98 10.87 34.56 -14.38
N PRO A 99 10.14 34.22 -13.28
CA PRO A 99 8.69 34.34 -13.29
C PRO A 99 8.28 35.81 -13.40
N PRO A 100 7.13 36.12 -14.01
CA PRO A 100 6.61 37.48 -14.03
C PRO A 100 6.30 37.92 -12.59
N GLU A 101 6.85 39.08 -12.19
CA GLU A 101 6.35 39.81 -11.02
C GLU A 101 4.91 40.22 -11.36
N ILE A 102 3.96 39.75 -10.56
CA ILE A 102 2.56 40.19 -10.66
C ILE A 102 2.53 41.60 -10.03
N THR A 103 2.55 42.63 -10.87
CA THR A 103 2.32 44.00 -10.41
C THR A 103 0.83 44.20 -10.14
N ASN A 104 0.53 44.98 -9.09
CA ASN A 104 -0.84 45.25 -8.64
C ASN A 104 -1.72 45.99 -9.68
N ASP A 105 -1.15 46.45 -10.78
CA ASP A 105 -1.86 47.18 -11.84
C ASP A 105 -2.70 46.24 -12.75
N ASP A 106 -2.41 44.94 -12.83
CA ASP A 106 -3.19 44.00 -13.61
C ASP A 106 -4.57 43.63 -12.99
N LEU A 107 -4.78 44.02 -11.73
CA LEU A 107 -6.02 43.77 -10.99
C LEU A 107 -7.10 44.83 -11.23
N ALA A 108 -6.76 46.00 -11.81
CA ALA A 108 -7.67 47.12 -11.97
C ALA A 108 -8.46 47.11 -13.31
N LEU A 109 -7.97 46.42 -14.33
CA LEU A 109 -8.53 46.51 -15.70
C LEU A 109 -9.62 45.49 -16.04
N LYS A 110 -10.04 44.59 -15.13
CA LYS A 110 -11.12 43.60 -15.40
C LYS A 110 -12.37 43.74 -14.54
N LYS A 111 -12.65 44.93 -13.98
CA LYS A 111 -13.93 45.21 -13.28
C LYS A 111 -15.08 45.72 -14.13
N GLN A 112 -14.88 45.91 -15.42
CA GLN A 112 -15.95 46.31 -16.33
C GLN A 112 -16.10 45.31 -17.48
N GLN A 113 -16.96 44.36 -17.33
CA GLN A 113 -17.77 43.65 -18.35
C GLN A 113 -18.13 42.26 -17.82
N ASN A 114 -19.31 42.15 -17.28
CA ASN A 114 -20.31 41.12 -17.56
C ASN A 114 -21.43 41.14 -16.52
N THR A 115 -22.35 42.05 -16.72
CA THR A 115 -23.75 41.86 -16.38
C THR A 115 -24.43 41.44 -17.66
N ASN A 116 -24.82 40.18 -17.78
CA ASN A 116 -26.01 39.80 -18.53
C ASN A 116 -26.56 38.47 -18.05
N SER A 117 -27.80 38.60 -17.64
CA SER A 117 -28.77 37.59 -17.26
C SER A 117 -28.99 36.53 -18.33
N TYR A 118 -29.17 35.27 -17.92
CA TYR A 118 -30.13 34.39 -18.60
C TYR A 118 -31.01 33.71 -17.55
N LEU A 119 -32.29 33.98 -17.71
CA LEU A 119 -33.43 33.42 -17.00
C LEU A 119 -33.62 31.93 -17.34
N ALA A 120 -34.25 31.26 -16.41
CA ALA A 120 -34.74 29.90 -16.48
C ALA A 120 -35.72 29.67 -17.63
N ASP A 121 -35.66 28.52 -18.25
CA ASP A 121 -36.84 27.85 -18.77
C ASP A 121 -36.75 26.35 -18.54
N SER A 122 -37.83 25.86 -17.98
CA SER A 122 -38.16 24.48 -17.72
C SER A 122 -38.62 23.81 -19.01
N ASP A 123 -38.03 22.66 -19.37
CA ASP A 123 -38.70 21.77 -20.31
C ASP A 123 -38.46 20.29 -19.94
N GLU A 124 -39.56 19.55 -20.01
CA GLU A 124 -39.76 18.15 -19.68
C GLU A 124 -38.83 17.22 -20.45
N ILE A 125 -38.29 16.23 -19.73
CA ILE A 125 -37.39 15.20 -20.31
C ILE A 125 -38.24 14.15 -21.03
N ASP A 126 -38.16 14.12 -22.33
CA ASP A 126 -38.81 13.14 -23.22
C ASP A 126 -38.02 11.81 -23.21
N ILE A 127 -38.58 10.80 -22.51
CA ILE A 127 -38.00 9.46 -22.28
C ILE A 127 -37.76 8.68 -23.58
N LYS A 128 -38.44 9.05 -24.69
CA LYS A 128 -38.30 8.39 -26.00
C LYS A 128 -37.01 8.74 -26.76
N LYS A 129 -36.24 9.75 -26.29
CA LYS A 129 -34.93 10.11 -26.86
C LYS A 129 -33.77 9.32 -26.28
N ILE A 130 -33.99 8.69 -25.14
CA ILE A 130 -32.94 7.91 -24.44
C ILE A 130 -32.80 6.49 -25.01
N GLU A 131 -33.89 5.91 -25.54
CA GLU A 131 -33.86 4.57 -26.14
C GLU A 131 -33.14 4.51 -27.49
N LYS A 132 -33.01 5.63 -28.22
CA LYS A 132 -32.28 5.70 -29.51
C LYS A 132 -30.77 5.88 -29.39
N LEU A 133 -30.25 6.18 -28.20
CA LEU A 133 -28.80 6.36 -27.93
C LEU A 133 -28.10 5.08 -27.42
N VAL A 134 -28.84 3.98 -27.26
CA VAL A 134 -28.32 2.72 -26.73
C VAL A 134 -27.79 1.79 -27.84
N ASP A 135 -28.10 2.04 -29.10
CA ASP A 135 -27.70 1.17 -30.24
C ASP A 135 -26.46 1.65 -31.04
N GLU A 136 -25.82 2.72 -30.66
CA GLU A 136 -24.54 3.10 -31.27
C GLU A 136 -23.37 2.46 -30.53
N LYS A 137 -22.68 1.60 -31.24
CA LYS A 137 -21.49 0.81 -30.86
C LYS A 137 -20.50 1.65 -30.06
N ILE A 138 -20.32 1.24 -28.80
CA ILE A 138 -19.14 1.62 -27.98
C ILE A 138 -17.95 0.82 -28.53
N PRO A 139 -16.85 1.46 -28.94
CA PRO A 139 -15.64 0.74 -29.31
C PRO A 139 -15.07 -0.01 -28.12
N SER A 140 -14.71 -1.28 -28.32
CA SER A 140 -14.28 -2.23 -27.31
C SER A 140 -12.82 -2.08 -26.85
N ASP A 141 -12.15 -0.97 -27.15
CA ASP A 141 -10.76 -0.75 -26.81
C ASP A 141 -10.56 0.53 -25.98
N PHE A 142 -10.86 0.41 -24.68
CA PHE A 142 -10.42 1.38 -23.68
C PHE A 142 -9.19 0.81 -22.95
N ASP A 143 -8.03 0.98 -23.57
CA ASP A 143 -6.74 0.83 -22.90
C ASP A 143 -6.53 2.00 -21.94
N MET A 144 -6.66 1.72 -20.65
CA MET A 144 -6.44 2.68 -19.58
C MET A 144 -5.13 2.38 -18.83
N GLU A 145 -4.02 2.91 -19.29
CA GLU A 145 -2.79 3.04 -18.51
C GLU A 145 -2.72 4.40 -17.79
N ALA A 146 -2.92 4.36 -16.57
CA ALA A 146 -3.21 5.18 -15.41
C ALA A 146 -2.41 6.47 -15.12
N GLU A 147 -2.91 7.29 -14.18
CA GLU A 147 -2.44 8.64 -13.86
C GLU A 147 -0.94 8.80 -13.51
N GLU A 148 -0.24 7.75 -13.05
CA GLU A 148 1.23 7.80 -12.91
C GLU A 148 1.96 7.44 -14.20
N ASN A 149 1.40 6.57 -15.04
CA ASN A 149 1.86 6.36 -16.40
C ASN A 149 1.33 7.44 -17.36
N GLU A 150 0.32 8.24 -17.00
CA GLU A 150 -0.05 9.42 -17.78
C GLU A 150 1.05 10.48 -17.73
N ILE A 151 1.74 10.63 -16.62
CA ILE A 151 2.98 11.42 -16.57
C ILE A 151 4.09 10.71 -17.36
N GLU A 152 4.15 9.37 -17.36
CA GLU A 152 5.08 8.59 -18.17
C GLU A 152 4.66 8.49 -19.66
N SER A 153 3.36 8.44 -20.00
CA SER A 153 2.90 8.30 -21.38
C SER A 153 2.85 9.63 -22.13
N PHE A 154 2.59 10.76 -21.44
CA PHE A 154 2.83 12.08 -22.03
C PHE A 154 4.31 12.31 -22.36
N SER A 155 5.22 11.55 -21.78
CA SER A 155 6.63 11.56 -22.15
C SER A 155 6.91 10.82 -23.47
N LYS A 156 6.01 9.97 -23.96
CA LYS A 156 6.35 9.02 -25.02
C LYS A 156 5.84 9.38 -26.43
N GLU A 157 4.81 10.17 -26.62
CA GLU A 157 4.17 10.13 -27.94
C GLU A 157 4.26 11.37 -28.85
N ASP A 158 4.40 12.65 -28.39
CA ASP A 158 4.10 13.69 -29.39
C ASP A 158 4.97 14.95 -29.55
N ALA A 159 5.98 15.21 -28.74
CA ALA A 159 6.73 16.47 -28.94
C ALA A 159 8.26 16.36 -29.03
N HIS A 160 8.83 15.21 -28.68
CA HIS A 160 10.30 15.04 -28.67
C HIS A 160 10.80 13.84 -29.47
N SER A 161 9.96 13.25 -30.31
CA SER A 161 10.35 12.11 -31.14
C SER A 161 11.47 12.47 -32.15
N ASP A 162 11.53 13.70 -32.62
CA ASP A 162 12.49 14.09 -33.65
C ASP A 162 13.89 14.34 -33.06
N ALA A 163 14.02 15.01 -31.91
CA ALA A 163 15.34 15.28 -31.33
C ALA A 163 16.00 14.06 -30.65
N ARG A 164 15.21 13.01 -30.28
CA ARG A 164 15.73 11.81 -29.61
C ARG A 164 16.14 10.69 -30.56
N LYS A 165 15.61 10.69 -31.78
CA LYS A 165 15.87 9.61 -32.76
C LYS A 165 17.31 9.56 -33.26
N ASP A 166 18.04 10.64 -33.10
CA ASP A 166 19.35 10.80 -33.73
C ASP A 166 20.54 10.57 -32.77
N TYR A 167 20.34 10.52 -31.44
CA TYR A 167 21.43 10.42 -30.47
C TYR A 167 21.41 9.15 -29.62
N LYS A 168 22.60 8.58 -29.39
CA LYS A 168 22.81 7.57 -28.34
C LYS A 168 23.25 8.25 -27.07
N ILE A 169 22.89 7.69 -25.91
CA ILE A 169 23.18 8.29 -24.60
C ILE A 169 24.67 8.66 -24.40
N GLN A 170 25.59 7.83 -24.90
CA GLN A 170 27.02 8.05 -24.79
C GLN A 170 27.53 9.25 -25.57
N GLU A 171 26.78 9.71 -26.57
CA GLU A 171 27.14 10.86 -27.41
C GLU A 171 26.85 12.18 -26.72
N VAL A 172 25.80 12.21 -25.93
CA VAL A 172 25.24 13.45 -25.35
C VAL A 172 25.42 13.56 -23.84
N ILE A 173 25.62 12.45 -23.12
CA ILE A 173 25.76 12.44 -21.66
C ILE A 173 27.16 11.98 -21.25
N LYS A 174 27.81 12.73 -20.36
CA LYS A 174 29.16 12.47 -19.88
C LYS A 174 29.20 12.16 -18.38
N LYS A 175 30.17 11.34 -17.98
CA LYS A 175 30.47 11.11 -16.56
C LYS A 175 30.83 12.43 -15.88
N GLY A 176 30.28 12.68 -14.68
CA GLY A 176 30.51 13.88 -13.90
C GLY A 176 29.51 15.00 -14.15
N GLN A 177 28.63 14.87 -15.13
CA GLN A 177 27.57 15.83 -15.43
C GLN A 177 26.56 15.88 -14.27
N ILE A 178 26.01 17.07 -14.01
CA ILE A 178 25.09 17.32 -12.90
C ILE A 178 23.68 17.49 -13.44
N PHE A 179 22.71 16.82 -12.80
CA PHE A 179 21.30 16.88 -13.14
C PHE A 179 20.45 17.23 -11.92
N LEU A 180 19.40 18.01 -12.13
CA LEU A 180 18.28 18.07 -11.20
C LEU A 180 17.37 16.89 -11.49
N VAL A 181 17.19 15.98 -10.53
CA VAL A 181 16.43 14.73 -10.70
C VAL A 181 15.33 14.60 -9.66
N GLN A 182 14.23 13.97 -10.05
CA GLN A 182 13.14 13.58 -9.18
C GLN A 182 13.02 12.07 -9.12
N VAL A 183 12.74 11.52 -7.94
CA VAL A 183 12.52 10.08 -7.75
C VAL A 183 11.13 9.70 -8.25
N THR A 184 11.06 8.81 -9.24
CA THR A 184 9.79 8.27 -9.78
C THR A 184 9.39 6.97 -9.10
N LYS A 185 10.36 6.07 -8.88
CA LYS A 185 10.15 4.78 -8.20
C LYS A 185 11.21 4.59 -7.13
N GLU A 186 10.79 4.11 -5.98
CA GLU A 186 11.67 3.80 -4.87
C GLU A 186 12.54 2.57 -5.14
N GLU A 187 13.56 2.42 -4.35
CA GLU A 187 14.43 1.25 -4.38
C GLU A 187 13.65 -0.03 -4.14
N ARG A 188 14.04 -1.11 -4.82
CA ARG A 188 13.45 -2.42 -4.64
C ARG A 188 14.50 -3.52 -4.65
N GLY A 189 14.66 -4.19 -3.51
CA GLY A 189 15.70 -5.20 -3.37
C GLY A 189 17.09 -4.61 -3.62
N ASN A 190 17.83 -5.14 -4.59
CA ASN A 190 19.17 -4.66 -4.97
C ASN A 190 19.15 -3.57 -6.06
N LYS A 191 17.96 -3.12 -6.52
CA LYS A 191 17.86 -2.08 -7.55
C LYS A 191 17.74 -0.71 -6.90
N GLY A 192 18.55 0.26 -7.35
CA GLY A 192 18.46 1.65 -6.93
C GLY A 192 17.18 2.33 -7.42
N ALA A 193 16.91 3.53 -6.87
CA ALA A 193 15.75 4.32 -7.24
C ALA A 193 15.73 4.69 -8.73
N SER A 194 14.55 4.71 -9.34
CA SER A 194 14.37 5.22 -10.70
C SER A 194 14.15 6.72 -10.67
N LEU A 195 14.87 7.44 -11.50
CA LEU A 195 14.92 8.89 -11.53
C LEU A 195 14.45 9.44 -12.88
N THR A 196 13.99 10.69 -12.86
CA THR A 196 13.69 11.48 -14.06
C THR A 196 14.23 12.90 -13.90
N THR A 197 14.57 13.55 -15.00
CA THR A 197 14.87 14.98 -15.02
C THR A 197 13.63 15.82 -15.32
N TYR A 198 12.51 15.22 -15.71
CA TYR A 198 11.23 15.91 -15.88
C TYR A 198 10.57 16.11 -14.52
N ILE A 199 10.72 17.32 -13.98
CA ILE A 199 10.16 17.63 -12.66
C ILE A 199 8.65 17.78 -12.73
N SER A 200 7.93 17.16 -11.81
CA SER A 200 6.49 17.25 -11.65
C SER A 200 6.13 17.66 -10.22
N LEU A 201 5.40 18.76 -10.07
CA LEU A 201 4.94 19.28 -8.78
C LEU A 201 3.43 19.11 -8.68
N ALA A 202 2.98 18.25 -7.77
CA ALA A 202 1.58 17.94 -7.60
C ALA A 202 0.89 18.92 -6.66
N GLY A 203 -0.09 19.68 -7.17
CA GLY A 203 -1.03 20.46 -6.39
C GLY A 203 -2.31 19.67 -6.10
N LYS A 204 -3.31 20.37 -5.58
CA LYS A 204 -4.62 19.79 -5.32
C LYS A 204 -5.43 19.60 -6.61
N TYR A 205 -5.49 20.62 -7.46
CA TYR A 205 -6.31 20.66 -8.66
C TYR A 205 -5.52 20.54 -9.95
N CYS A 206 -4.22 20.82 -9.91
CA CYS A 206 -3.34 20.71 -11.06
C CYS A 206 -1.97 20.14 -10.71
N VAL A 207 -1.24 19.71 -11.73
CA VAL A 207 0.17 19.33 -11.67
C VAL A 207 0.93 20.29 -12.55
N LEU A 208 2.00 20.89 -12.02
CA LEU A 208 2.91 21.74 -12.76
C LEU A 208 4.15 20.96 -13.20
N MET A 209 4.45 20.97 -14.48
CA MET A 209 5.69 20.43 -15.06
C MET A 209 6.53 21.59 -15.60
N PRO A 210 7.43 22.15 -14.78
CA PRO A 210 8.09 23.43 -15.10
C PRO A 210 9.11 23.35 -16.22
N ASN A 211 9.63 22.17 -16.52
CA ASN A 211 10.64 21.94 -17.56
C ASN A 211 10.14 21.01 -18.68
N LYS A 212 8.84 20.94 -18.93
CA LYS A 212 8.28 20.22 -20.06
C LYS A 212 7.58 21.18 -21.00
N PRO A 213 7.99 21.31 -22.26
CA PRO A 213 7.35 22.24 -23.18
C PRO A 213 5.94 21.84 -23.55
N SER A 214 5.08 22.80 -23.50
CA SER A 214 3.84 23.11 -24.21
C SER A 214 2.78 22.05 -24.49
N GLN A 215 2.52 21.10 -23.60
CA GLN A 215 1.25 20.36 -23.71
C GLN A 215 0.45 20.42 -22.42
N ASN A 216 -0.45 21.39 -22.33
CA ASN A 216 -1.44 21.42 -21.27
C ASN A 216 -2.37 20.22 -21.39
N GLY A 217 -2.51 19.47 -20.29
CA GLY A 217 -3.29 18.24 -20.23
C GLY A 217 -4.51 18.33 -19.31
N ILE A 218 -5.43 17.40 -19.49
CA ILE A 218 -6.57 17.19 -18.59
C ILE A 218 -6.64 15.71 -18.29
N SER A 219 -6.80 15.34 -17.01
CA SER A 219 -6.94 13.95 -16.60
C SER A 219 -7.95 13.19 -17.46
N ARG A 220 -7.58 11.99 -17.94
CA ARG A 220 -8.45 11.13 -18.76
C ARG A 220 -9.66 10.63 -17.98
N LYS A 221 -9.60 10.59 -16.65
CA LYS A 221 -10.73 10.21 -15.79
C LYS A 221 -11.91 11.19 -15.82
N ILE A 222 -11.71 12.41 -16.34
CA ILE A 222 -12.78 13.37 -16.53
C ILE A 222 -13.48 13.06 -17.87
N SER A 223 -14.62 12.38 -17.81
CA SER A 223 -15.37 11.91 -18.98
C SER A 223 -16.26 12.99 -19.61
N SER A 224 -16.72 14.01 -18.84
CA SER A 224 -17.59 15.07 -19.35
C SER A 224 -16.86 15.97 -20.34
N TYR A 225 -17.33 16.03 -21.57
CA TYR A 225 -16.78 16.90 -22.61
C TYR A 225 -16.82 18.38 -22.24
N GLU A 226 -17.91 18.84 -21.63
CA GLU A 226 -18.10 20.26 -21.23
C GLU A 226 -17.08 20.63 -20.13
N GLU A 227 -16.91 19.74 -19.14
CA GLU A 227 -15.97 19.96 -18.06
C GLU A 227 -14.52 19.94 -18.57
N ARG A 228 -14.18 19.06 -19.51
CA ARG A 228 -12.88 19.05 -20.18
C ARG A 228 -12.62 20.35 -20.92
N LYS A 229 -13.60 20.86 -21.69
CA LYS A 229 -13.49 22.13 -22.41
C LYS A 229 -13.27 23.27 -21.42
N ARG A 230 -14.10 23.37 -20.38
CA ARG A 230 -13.97 24.39 -19.31
C ARG A 230 -12.59 24.39 -18.67
N LEU A 231 -12.07 23.20 -18.27
CA LEU A 231 -10.76 23.07 -17.66
C LEU A 231 -9.63 23.44 -18.64
N LYS A 232 -9.76 23.09 -19.92
CA LYS A 232 -8.79 23.46 -20.95
C LYS A 232 -8.69 24.98 -21.10
N ASP A 233 -9.84 25.68 -21.11
CA ASP A 233 -9.87 27.14 -21.19
C ASP A 233 -9.25 27.80 -19.96
N ILE A 234 -9.52 27.24 -18.76
CA ILE A 234 -8.89 27.72 -17.51
C ILE A 234 -7.37 27.54 -17.57
N ILE A 235 -6.87 26.33 -17.89
CA ILE A 235 -5.43 26.06 -17.93
C ILE A 235 -4.73 26.93 -18.97
N ASN A 236 -5.32 27.10 -20.14
CA ASN A 236 -4.77 27.96 -21.17
C ASN A 236 -4.69 29.43 -20.72
N SER A 237 -5.65 29.89 -19.90
CA SER A 237 -5.62 31.23 -19.30
C SER A 237 -4.53 31.40 -18.23
N LEU A 238 -4.11 30.33 -17.55
CA LEU A 238 -3.04 30.36 -16.54
C LEU A 238 -1.67 30.55 -17.18
N ASN A 239 -1.46 30.00 -18.38
CA ASN A 239 -0.19 30.05 -19.10
C ASN A 239 0.00 31.35 -19.94
N VAL A 240 -0.82 32.38 -19.74
CA VAL A 240 -0.66 33.67 -20.41
C VAL A 240 0.45 34.46 -19.70
N GLY A 241 1.71 34.21 -20.06
CA GLY A 241 2.89 34.91 -19.54
C GLY A 241 4.14 34.59 -20.36
N ARG A 242 5.22 35.33 -20.16
CA ARG A 242 6.45 35.32 -20.98
C ARG A 242 7.16 33.97 -21.17
N ASN A 243 6.73 32.90 -20.48
CA ASN A 243 7.38 31.59 -20.50
C ASN A 243 6.48 30.48 -21.03
N LYS A 244 5.69 30.77 -22.07
CA LYS A 244 4.70 29.86 -22.68
C LYS A 244 5.30 28.58 -23.27
N GLU A 245 6.61 28.58 -23.52
CA GLU A 245 7.29 27.50 -24.25
C GLU A 245 7.94 26.43 -23.38
N SER A 246 8.09 26.66 -22.08
CA SER A 246 8.90 25.77 -21.22
C SER A 246 8.14 25.03 -20.12
N SER A 247 6.88 25.34 -19.84
CA SER A 247 6.10 24.69 -18.77
C SER A 247 4.75 24.16 -19.22
N SER A 248 4.32 23.03 -18.70
CA SER A 248 2.99 22.50 -18.91
C SER A 248 2.23 22.31 -17.60
N VAL A 249 0.89 22.38 -17.70
CA VAL A 249 -0.03 22.20 -16.56
C VAL A 249 -1.04 21.12 -16.92
N ILE A 250 -1.25 20.18 -16.00
CA ILE A 250 -2.23 19.11 -16.14
C ILE A 250 -3.33 19.30 -15.10
N ALA A 251 -4.61 19.40 -15.53
CA ALA A 251 -5.74 19.40 -14.60
C ALA A 251 -5.96 18.01 -14.02
N ARG A 252 -6.02 17.90 -12.68
CA ARG A 252 -6.36 16.67 -11.96
C ARG A 252 -7.89 16.49 -11.90
N THR A 253 -8.33 15.25 -11.64
CA THR A 253 -9.75 14.93 -11.42
C THR A 253 -10.39 15.76 -10.30
N ALA A 254 -9.62 16.07 -9.27
CA ALA A 254 -10.06 16.94 -8.18
C ALA A 254 -10.39 18.38 -8.61
N GLY A 255 -9.90 18.82 -9.77
CA GLY A 255 -10.22 20.14 -10.33
C GLY A 255 -11.62 20.23 -10.98
N ALA A 256 -12.25 19.09 -11.26
CA ALA A 256 -13.60 19.07 -11.81
C ALA A 256 -14.62 19.68 -10.83
N GLY A 257 -15.51 20.53 -11.33
CA GLY A 257 -16.51 21.24 -10.53
C GLY A 257 -15.97 22.35 -9.61
N HIS A 258 -14.65 22.66 -9.63
CA HIS A 258 -14.05 23.76 -8.88
C HIS A 258 -13.95 25.04 -9.68
N THR A 259 -13.88 26.19 -8.96
CA THR A 259 -13.83 27.49 -9.61
C THR A 259 -12.48 27.76 -10.27
N SER A 260 -12.47 28.60 -11.30
CA SER A 260 -11.24 29.08 -11.95
C SER A 260 -10.28 29.73 -10.93
N LEU A 261 -10.80 30.41 -9.91
CA LEU A 261 -10.01 31.02 -8.84
C LEU A 261 -9.30 29.99 -7.95
N ASP A 262 -9.96 28.85 -7.67
CA ASP A 262 -9.36 27.80 -6.86
C ASP A 262 -8.19 27.15 -7.60
N ILE A 263 -8.36 26.85 -8.89
CA ILE A 263 -7.30 26.28 -9.75
C ILE A 263 -6.15 27.27 -9.92
N LYS A 264 -6.45 28.58 -10.08
CA LYS A 264 -5.43 29.63 -10.19
C LYS A 264 -4.58 29.74 -8.91
N LYS A 265 -5.20 29.69 -7.74
CA LYS A 265 -4.46 29.72 -6.45
C LYS A 265 -3.54 28.51 -6.30
N ASP A 266 -4.00 27.33 -6.69
CA ASP A 266 -3.20 26.10 -6.68
C ASP A 266 -1.97 26.24 -7.59
N TYR A 267 -2.17 26.75 -8.82
CA TYR A 267 -1.09 27.02 -9.76
C TYR A 267 -0.08 28.06 -9.19
N GLU A 268 -0.55 29.16 -8.60
CA GLU A 268 0.31 30.18 -7.98
C GLU A 268 1.17 29.61 -6.83
N TYR A 269 0.59 28.70 -6.04
CA TYR A 269 1.32 27.97 -5.02
C TYR A 269 2.46 27.12 -5.62
N LEU A 270 2.14 26.35 -6.67
CA LEU A 270 3.13 25.50 -7.36
C LEU A 270 4.24 26.34 -8.02
N ALA A 271 3.91 27.46 -8.60
CA ALA A 271 4.87 28.38 -9.18
C ALA A 271 5.84 28.96 -8.11
N LYS A 272 5.32 29.32 -6.94
CA LYS A 272 6.14 29.76 -5.80
C LYS A 272 7.04 28.63 -5.29
N LEU A 273 6.50 27.40 -5.23
CA LEU A 273 7.26 26.21 -4.84
C LEU A 273 8.42 25.94 -5.80
N TRP A 274 8.15 26.01 -7.12
CA TRP A 274 9.19 25.86 -8.14
C TRP A 274 10.30 26.88 -8.00
N ASN A 275 9.97 28.14 -7.73
CA ASN A 275 10.98 29.19 -7.51
C ASN A 275 11.86 28.89 -6.30
N ARG A 276 11.29 28.40 -5.20
CA ARG A 276 12.07 27.97 -4.02
C ARG A 276 13.03 26.82 -4.35
N ILE A 277 12.54 25.82 -5.12
CA ILE A 277 13.37 24.68 -5.56
C ILE A 277 14.52 25.18 -6.43
N ARG A 278 14.27 26.08 -7.38
CA ARG A 278 15.28 26.67 -8.25
C ARG A 278 16.34 27.44 -7.48
N GLU A 279 15.95 28.28 -6.55
CA GLU A 279 16.89 29.03 -5.70
C GLU A 279 17.75 28.11 -4.83
N ALA A 280 17.16 27.04 -4.27
CA ALA A 280 17.88 26.03 -3.51
C ALA A 280 18.89 25.29 -4.38
N THR A 281 18.50 24.92 -5.61
CA THR A 281 19.38 24.26 -6.57
C THR A 281 20.60 25.09 -6.93
N LEU A 282 20.42 26.41 -7.13
CA LEU A 282 21.52 27.32 -7.44
C LEU A 282 22.57 27.47 -6.32
N LYS A 283 22.14 27.26 -5.07
CA LYS A 283 23.02 27.35 -3.88
C LYS A 283 23.68 26.02 -3.53
N ALA A 284 23.18 24.89 -4.08
CA ALA A 284 23.60 23.56 -3.70
C ALA A 284 24.81 23.06 -4.52
N LYS A 285 25.55 22.10 -3.96
CA LYS A 285 26.63 21.36 -4.64
C LYS A 285 26.23 19.88 -4.76
N ALA A 286 26.35 19.29 -5.95
CA ALA A 286 26.02 17.90 -6.18
C ALA A 286 27.06 16.94 -5.57
N PRO A 287 26.64 15.79 -4.99
CA PRO A 287 25.25 15.38 -4.78
C PRO A 287 24.62 16.08 -3.58
N SER A 288 23.34 16.47 -3.65
CA SER A 288 22.62 17.08 -2.53
C SER A 288 21.12 16.95 -2.64
N PHE A 289 20.46 16.86 -1.50
CA PHE A 289 19.01 16.94 -1.36
C PHE A 289 18.53 18.38 -1.56
N ILE A 290 17.51 18.60 -2.40
CA ILE A 290 16.98 19.92 -2.73
C ILE A 290 15.59 20.15 -2.15
N HIS A 291 14.67 19.19 -2.37
CA HIS A 291 13.28 19.35 -1.95
C HIS A 291 12.69 18.00 -1.55
N GLN A 292 11.97 17.98 -0.44
CA GLN A 292 11.18 16.86 -0.01
C GLN A 292 9.75 17.02 -0.54
N GLU A 293 9.23 15.99 -1.19
CA GLU A 293 7.79 15.90 -1.46
C GLU A 293 7.02 16.04 -0.15
N GLU A 294 5.83 16.62 -0.21
CA GLU A 294 4.99 16.82 0.96
C GLU A 294 4.87 15.52 1.77
N GLY A 295 5.14 15.61 3.08
CA GLY A 295 4.98 14.47 3.98
C GLY A 295 3.56 13.90 3.96
N LEU A 296 3.38 12.68 4.44
CA LEU A 296 2.12 11.94 4.42
C LEU A 296 0.91 12.80 4.82
N ILE A 297 1.03 13.54 5.91
CA ILE A 297 -0.04 14.39 6.46
C ILE A 297 -0.50 15.42 5.44
N LEU A 298 0.43 16.18 4.87
CA LEU A 298 0.12 17.27 3.94
C LEU A 298 -0.41 16.72 2.62
N LYS A 299 0.19 15.65 2.11
CA LYS A 299 -0.29 14.92 0.92
C LYS A 299 -1.72 14.42 1.11
N THR A 300 -2.02 13.82 2.25
CA THR A 300 -3.36 13.31 2.56
C THR A 300 -4.37 14.45 2.66
N ILE A 301 -4.04 15.55 3.32
CA ILE A 301 -4.93 16.72 3.38
C ILE A 301 -5.15 17.30 1.99
N ARG A 302 -4.09 17.46 1.18
CA ARG A 302 -4.18 17.94 -0.20
C ARG A 302 -5.17 17.11 -1.03
N ASP A 303 -5.05 15.78 -0.95
CA ASP A 303 -5.77 14.86 -1.83
C ASP A 303 -7.16 14.45 -1.30
N LEU A 304 -7.37 14.38 0.03
CA LEU A 304 -8.61 13.89 0.64
C LEU A 304 -9.50 15.00 1.24
N PHE A 305 -8.95 16.19 1.54
CA PHE A 305 -9.78 17.26 2.09
C PHE A 305 -10.62 17.91 0.99
N ASP A 306 -11.92 17.66 1.00
CA ASP A 306 -12.90 18.22 0.09
C ASP A 306 -14.08 18.85 0.86
N ARG A 307 -15.10 19.35 0.14
CA ARG A 307 -16.33 19.94 0.73
C ARG A 307 -17.15 18.95 1.56
N ASN A 308 -16.91 17.65 1.39
CA ASN A 308 -17.59 16.57 2.11
C ASN A 308 -16.92 16.26 3.44
N VAL A 309 -15.70 16.75 3.69
CA VAL A 309 -14.99 16.58 4.96
C VAL A 309 -15.48 17.63 5.96
N LYS A 310 -15.99 17.16 7.10
CA LYS A 310 -16.48 18.02 8.18
C LYS A 310 -15.33 18.61 9.00
N GLU A 311 -14.38 17.77 9.35
CA GLU A 311 -13.28 18.12 10.22
C GLU A 311 -12.06 17.25 9.97
N VAL A 312 -10.90 17.83 10.24
CA VAL A 312 -9.59 17.17 10.30
C VAL A 312 -9.13 17.26 11.74
N THR A 313 -9.08 16.13 12.43
CA THR A 313 -8.67 16.07 13.84
C THR A 313 -7.26 15.51 13.92
N VAL A 314 -6.35 16.26 14.52
CA VAL A 314 -4.91 15.95 14.52
C VAL A 314 -4.45 15.74 15.97
N GLN A 315 -3.87 14.58 16.25
CA GLN A 315 -3.14 14.29 17.47
C GLN A 315 -1.64 14.47 17.23
N GLY A 316 -0.98 15.35 18.00
CA GLY A 316 0.41 15.75 17.86
C GLY A 316 0.54 17.25 17.50
N ALA A 317 1.21 18.02 18.36
CA ALA A 317 1.29 19.47 18.23
C ALA A 317 2.07 19.93 16.97
N GLU A 318 3.16 19.25 16.65
CA GLU A 318 3.97 19.56 15.45
C GLU A 318 3.17 19.32 14.17
N ALA A 319 2.51 18.16 14.10
CA ALA A 319 1.63 17.79 12.98
C ALA A 319 0.47 18.76 12.82
N TYR A 320 -0.15 19.19 13.94
CA TYR A 320 -1.22 20.18 13.91
C TYR A 320 -0.72 21.53 13.37
N ASN A 321 0.43 22.02 13.84
CA ASN A 321 0.99 23.27 13.36
C ASN A 321 1.34 23.21 11.86
N ALA A 322 1.90 22.09 11.40
CA ALA A 322 2.16 21.84 9.98
C ALA A 322 0.87 21.86 9.14
N CYS A 323 -0.20 21.19 9.61
CA CYS A 323 -1.51 21.22 8.98
C CYS A 323 -2.10 22.63 8.88
N VAL A 324 -2.04 23.40 9.97
CA VAL A 324 -2.54 24.79 10.01
C VAL A 324 -1.79 25.68 9.02
N LYS A 325 -0.45 25.57 8.99
CA LYS A 325 0.38 26.33 8.05
C LYS A 325 0.02 26.01 6.61
N PHE A 326 -0.05 24.71 6.28
CA PHE A 326 -0.38 24.24 4.95
C PHE A 326 -1.80 24.71 4.51
N MET A 327 -2.79 24.56 5.39
CA MET A 327 -4.15 24.99 5.10
C MET A 327 -4.27 26.50 4.90
N LYS A 328 -3.48 27.32 5.62
CA LYS A 328 -3.43 28.77 5.39
C LYS A 328 -2.90 29.12 4.01
N GLU A 329 -1.89 28.39 3.53
CA GLU A 329 -1.26 28.64 2.24
C GLU A 329 -2.13 28.13 1.08
N MET A 330 -2.64 26.89 1.18
CA MET A 330 -3.33 26.21 0.09
C MET A 330 -4.85 26.39 0.09
N MET A 331 -5.47 26.35 1.28
CA MET A 331 -6.94 26.28 1.41
C MET A 331 -7.44 27.10 2.60
N PRO A 332 -7.31 28.43 2.59
CA PRO A 332 -7.65 29.27 3.74
C PRO A 332 -9.12 29.13 4.19
N GLY A 333 -10.05 28.84 3.27
CA GLY A 333 -11.46 28.59 3.60
C GLY A 333 -11.73 27.32 4.41
N GLY A 334 -10.78 26.37 4.44
CA GLY A 334 -10.88 25.12 5.19
C GLY A 334 -10.24 25.16 6.59
N LEU A 335 -9.59 26.25 6.96
CA LEU A 335 -8.79 26.35 8.20
C LEU A 335 -9.60 26.01 9.45
N ASN A 336 -10.85 26.46 9.54
CA ASN A 336 -11.72 26.22 10.69
C ASN A 336 -12.10 24.74 10.86
N SER A 337 -11.84 23.89 9.87
CA SER A 337 -12.11 22.46 9.94
C SER A 337 -10.97 21.69 10.62
N VAL A 338 -9.79 22.27 10.78
CA VAL A 338 -8.64 21.63 11.43
C VAL A 338 -8.71 21.84 12.93
N LYS A 339 -8.68 20.75 13.69
CA LYS A 339 -8.77 20.75 15.15
C LYS A 339 -7.64 19.96 15.77
N GLU A 340 -7.03 20.52 16.81
CA GLU A 340 -6.08 19.79 17.65
C GLU A 340 -6.81 18.85 18.60
N TYR A 341 -6.35 17.60 18.66
CA TYR A 341 -6.87 16.63 19.60
C TYR A 341 -6.03 16.60 20.88
N LYS A 342 -6.65 16.93 22.02
CA LYS A 342 -6.02 16.98 23.36
C LYS A 342 -6.59 15.97 24.35
N GLY A 343 -7.38 14.99 23.87
CA GLY A 343 -7.97 13.98 24.74
C GLY A 343 -6.95 13.03 25.33
N ALA A 344 -7.21 12.51 26.53
CA ALA A 344 -6.36 11.50 27.19
C ALA A 344 -6.39 10.14 26.47
N THR A 345 -7.53 9.78 25.86
CA THR A 345 -7.68 8.56 25.08
C THR A 345 -7.05 8.75 23.70
N PRO A 346 -6.24 7.81 23.16
CA PRO A 346 -5.73 7.91 21.80
C PRO A 346 -6.87 8.12 20.79
N ILE A 347 -6.60 8.94 19.77
CA ILE A 347 -7.64 9.37 18.81
C ILE A 347 -8.29 8.18 18.09
N PHE A 348 -7.51 7.19 17.67
CA PHE A 348 -8.04 6.03 16.95
C PHE A 348 -8.89 5.12 17.84
N THR A 349 -8.51 4.95 19.10
CA THR A 349 -9.31 4.23 20.10
C THR A 349 -10.65 4.91 20.33
N LYS A 350 -10.66 6.25 20.48
CA LYS A 350 -11.89 7.03 20.69
C LYS A 350 -12.92 6.87 19.58
N PHE A 351 -12.46 6.73 18.33
CA PHE A 351 -13.34 6.60 17.17
C PHE A 351 -13.54 5.14 16.72
N GLY A 352 -13.03 4.14 17.46
CA GLY A 352 -13.14 2.72 17.13
C GLY A 352 -12.39 2.33 15.86
N VAL A 353 -11.31 3.04 15.56
CA VAL A 353 -10.49 2.82 14.36
C VAL A 353 -9.51 1.66 14.55
N GLU A 354 -8.93 1.52 15.77
CA GLU A 354 -7.95 0.46 16.06
C GLU A 354 -8.54 -0.94 15.84
N ASP A 355 -9.78 -1.16 16.28
CA ASP A 355 -10.47 -2.45 16.06
C ASP A 355 -10.70 -2.73 14.57
N GLN A 356 -10.98 -1.70 13.78
CA GLN A 356 -11.16 -1.84 12.34
C GLN A 356 -9.82 -2.11 11.64
N LEU A 357 -8.73 -1.46 12.04
CA LEU A 357 -7.39 -1.72 11.52
C LEU A 357 -6.92 -3.14 11.86
N THR A 358 -7.18 -3.61 13.09
CA THR A 358 -6.87 -4.98 13.50
C THR A 358 -7.59 -6.02 12.64
N LYS A 359 -8.84 -5.75 12.22
CA LYS A 359 -9.59 -6.63 11.32
C LYS A 359 -8.99 -6.73 9.92
N LEU A 360 -8.16 -5.77 9.49
CA LEU A 360 -7.47 -5.87 8.19
C LEU A 360 -6.43 -7.00 8.12
N TYR A 361 -5.98 -7.51 9.26
CA TYR A 361 -5.10 -8.69 9.31
C TYR A 361 -5.86 -10.01 9.11
N GLN A 362 -7.19 -10.01 9.31
CA GLN A 362 -8.00 -11.21 9.22
C GLN A 362 -8.39 -11.48 7.76
N PRO A 363 -8.32 -12.74 7.27
CA PRO A 363 -8.74 -13.07 5.92
C PRO A 363 -10.27 -12.97 5.75
N ILE A 364 -11.04 -13.15 6.82
CA ILE A 364 -12.51 -13.19 6.80
C ILE A 364 -13.07 -11.81 7.11
N VAL A 365 -13.98 -11.34 6.26
CA VAL A 365 -14.70 -10.07 6.44
C VAL A 365 -16.20 -10.34 6.42
N GLN A 366 -16.90 -9.97 7.50
CA GLN A 366 -18.32 -10.17 7.66
C GLN A 366 -19.15 -9.17 6.84
N LEU A 367 -20.25 -9.62 6.29
CA LEU A 367 -21.22 -8.81 5.55
C LEU A 367 -22.46 -8.54 6.42
N PRO A 368 -23.21 -7.44 6.16
CA PRO A 368 -24.40 -7.06 6.94
C PRO A 368 -25.50 -8.11 6.95
N SER A 369 -25.66 -8.88 5.85
CA SER A 369 -26.67 -9.95 5.76
C SER A 369 -26.34 -11.19 6.60
N GLY A 370 -25.11 -11.28 7.15
CA GLY A 370 -24.61 -12.47 7.85
C GLY A 370 -23.79 -13.41 6.96
N GLY A 371 -23.61 -13.06 5.67
CA GLY A 371 -22.58 -13.63 4.80
C GLY A 371 -21.19 -13.14 5.15
N TYR A 372 -20.18 -13.60 4.45
CA TYR A 372 -18.81 -13.16 4.62
C TYR A 372 -18.00 -13.37 3.33
N ILE A 373 -16.92 -12.61 3.20
CA ILE A 373 -15.92 -12.81 2.16
C ILE A 373 -14.62 -13.31 2.77
N VAL A 374 -13.89 -14.15 2.03
CA VAL A 374 -12.57 -14.67 2.42
C VAL A 374 -11.53 -14.17 1.43
N ILE A 375 -10.51 -13.46 1.89
CA ILE A 375 -9.47 -12.85 1.07
C ILE A 375 -8.16 -13.60 1.30
N ASN A 376 -7.67 -14.33 0.31
CA ASN A 376 -6.44 -15.11 0.39
C ASN A 376 -5.46 -14.70 -0.72
N PRO A 377 -4.33 -14.07 -0.36
CA PRO A 377 -3.24 -13.86 -1.31
C PRO A 377 -2.54 -15.19 -1.59
N THR A 378 -2.27 -15.46 -2.87
CA THR A 378 -1.39 -16.53 -3.32
C THR A 378 -0.12 -15.94 -3.93
N GLU A 379 0.78 -16.77 -4.48
CA GLU A 379 1.99 -16.29 -5.13
C GLU A 379 1.69 -15.43 -6.37
N ALA A 380 0.70 -15.80 -7.18
CA ALA A 380 0.42 -15.18 -8.48
C ALA A 380 -0.80 -14.26 -8.49
N LEU A 381 -1.78 -14.49 -7.62
CA LEU A 381 -3.06 -13.78 -7.63
C LEU A 381 -3.67 -13.71 -6.22
N ILE A 382 -4.71 -12.91 -6.09
CA ILE A 382 -5.51 -12.84 -4.86
C ILE A 382 -6.87 -13.44 -5.16
N SER A 383 -7.26 -14.48 -4.41
CA SER A 383 -8.61 -15.04 -4.46
C SER A 383 -9.49 -14.38 -3.42
N ILE A 384 -10.73 -14.07 -3.80
CA ILE A 384 -11.77 -13.55 -2.91
C ILE A 384 -13.01 -14.40 -3.11
N ASP A 385 -13.37 -15.17 -2.08
CA ASP A 385 -14.50 -16.09 -2.06
C ASP A 385 -15.68 -15.47 -1.31
N VAL A 386 -16.90 -15.56 -1.83
CA VAL A 386 -18.11 -15.01 -1.26
C VAL A 386 -18.99 -16.13 -0.70
N ASN A 387 -19.25 -16.08 0.59
CA ASN A 387 -20.05 -17.06 1.31
C ASN A 387 -21.35 -16.47 1.83
N SER A 388 -22.47 -17.17 1.69
CA SER A 388 -23.77 -16.74 2.21
C SER A 388 -23.87 -16.84 3.75
N GLY A 389 -23.05 -17.70 4.38
CA GLY A 389 -23.01 -17.86 5.82
C GLY A 389 -24.39 -18.15 6.43
N ARG A 390 -24.80 -17.30 7.37
CA ARG A 390 -26.11 -17.38 8.05
C ARG A 390 -27.22 -16.58 7.37
N ALA A 391 -26.98 -16.05 6.18
CA ALA A 391 -27.95 -15.24 5.42
C ALA A 391 -29.13 -16.07 4.85
N THR A 392 -29.49 -17.18 5.49
CA THR A 392 -30.51 -18.13 5.04
C THR A 392 -31.95 -17.72 5.33
N SER A 393 -32.17 -16.48 5.76
CA SER A 393 -33.52 -15.99 6.13
C SER A 393 -34.42 -15.66 4.94
N GLU A 394 -33.88 -15.56 3.73
CA GLU A 394 -34.66 -15.28 2.53
C GLU A 394 -35.33 -16.55 2.00
N ARG A 395 -36.57 -16.45 1.51
CA ARG A 395 -37.34 -17.59 1.01
C ARG A 395 -36.89 -18.06 -0.36
N ASN A 396 -36.17 -17.22 -1.09
CA ASN A 396 -35.68 -17.50 -2.45
C ASN A 396 -34.13 -17.48 -2.45
N ILE A 397 -33.55 -18.61 -2.88
CA ILE A 397 -32.10 -18.78 -2.96
C ILE A 397 -31.45 -17.74 -3.90
N GLU A 398 -32.12 -17.46 -5.03
CA GLU A 398 -31.63 -16.48 -6.01
C GLU A 398 -31.60 -15.04 -5.45
N GLU A 399 -32.63 -14.64 -4.70
CA GLU A 399 -32.67 -13.31 -4.05
C GLU A 399 -31.62 -13.20 -2.95
N MET A 400 -31.41 -14.26 -2.19
CA MET A 400 -30.36 -14.33 -1.17
C MET A 400 -28.98 -14.19 -1.83
N ALA A 401 -28.72 -14.94 -2.91
CA ALA A 401 -27.46 -14.87 -3.65
C ALA A 401 -27.21 -13.45 -4.20
N LEU A 402 -28.21 -12.84 -4.84
CA LEU A 402 -28.11 -11.48 -5.34
C LEU A 402 -27.80 -10.48 -4.23
N LYS A 403 -28.53 -10.53 -3.11
CA LYS A 403 -28.33 -9.62 -1.97
C LYS A 403 -26.93 -9.76 -1.39
N THR A 404 -26.50 -10.98 -1.13
CA THR A 404 -25.16 -11.25 -0.58
C THR A 404 -24.07 -10.82 -1.56
N ASN A 405 -24.21 -11.12 -2.85
CA ASN A 405 -23.25 -10.70 -3.87
C ASN A 405 -23.17 -9.16 -4.03
N LEU A 406 -24.28 -8.45 -3.88
CA LEU A 406 -24.29 -6.98 -3.91
C LEU A 406 -23.58 -6.37 -2.69
N GLU A 407 -23.77 -6.95 -1.50
CA GLU A 407 -23.04 -6.55 -0.31
C GLU A 407 -21.56 -6.88 -0.44
N ALA A 408 -21.23 -8.08 -0.94
CA ALA A 408 -19.86 -8.51 -1.23
C ALA A 408 -19.17 -7.57 -2.23
N ALA A 409 -19.81 -7.22 -3.35
CA ALA A 409 -19.25 -6.32 -4.35
C ALA A 409 -18.85 -4.95 -3.76
N ARG A 410 -19.68 -4.39 -2.86
CA ARG A 410 -19.38 -3.14 -2.15
C ARG A 410 -18.20 -3.29 -1.20
N GLU A 411 -18.21 -4.37 -0.40
CA GLU A 411 -17.16 -4.61 0.59
C GLU A 411 -15.84 -5.02 -0.06
N ILE A 412 -15.85 -5.80 -1.14
CA ILE A 412 -14.66 -6.14 -1.93
C ILE A 412 -13.99 -4.86 -2.43
N ALA A 413 -14.74 -3.95 -3.07
CA ALA A 413 -14.20 -2.69 -3.55
C ALA A 413 -13.59 -1.84 -2.40
N ARG A 414 -14.17 -1.90 -1.20
CA ARG A 414 -13.62 -1.25 0.00
C ARG A 414 -12.34 -1.94 0.49
N GLN A 415 -12.34 -3.27 0.62
CA GLN A 415 -11.20 -4.05 1.12
C GLN A 415 -9.99 -3.98 0.18
N VAL A 416 -10.22 -3.98 -1.14
CA VAL A 416 -9.18 -3.83 -2.16
C VAL A 416 -8.41 -2.50 -1.96
N ARG A 417 -9.11 -1.41 -1.64
CA ARG A 417 -8.48 -0.12 -1.33
C ARG A 417 -7.78 -0.12 0.03
N LEU A 418 -8.46 -0.60 1.09
CA LEU A 418 -7.92 -0.55 2.46
C LEU A 418 -6.68 -1.41 2.65
N ARG A 419 -6.64 -2.58 1.99
CA ARG A 419 -5.52 -3.51 2.06
C ARG A 419 -4.49 -3.29 0.95
N ASP A 420 -4.71 -2.35 0.04
CA ASP A 420 -3.88 -2.13 -1.17
C ASP A 420 -3.63 -3.40 -1.97
N LEU A 421 -4.68 -4.20 -2.14
CA LEU A 421 -4.60 -5.41 -2.94
C LEU A 421 -4.34 -5.05 -4.41
N SER A 422 -3.36 -5.68 -5.04
CA SER A 422 -2.92 -5.31 -6.38
C SER A 422 -2.46 -6.52 -7.19
N GLY A 423 -2.40 -6.38 -8.50
CA GLY A 423 -2.13 -7.47 -9.43
C GLY A 423 -3.42 -8.10 -9.92
N LEU A 424 -3.42 -9.39 -10.14
CA LEU A 424 -4.59 -10.15 -10.59
C LEU A 424 -5.43 -10.57 -9.37
N LEU A 425 -6.73 -10.27 -9.41
CA LEU A 425 -7.69 -10.68 -8.40
C LEU A 425 -8.78 -11.52 -9.07
N VAL A 426 -9.16 -12.62 -8.43
CA VAL A 426 -10.25 -13.49 -8.86
C VAL A 426 -11.32 -13.51 -7.77
N LEU A 427 -12.53 -13.10 -8.14
CA LEU A 427 -13.68 -13.00 -7.26
C LEU A 427 -14.62 -14.16 -7.56
N ASP A 428 -14.91 -14.97 -6.55
CA ASP A 428 -15.83 -16.09 -6.63
C ASP A 428 -17.16 -15.68 -6.00
N PHE A 429 -18.13 -15.33 -6.85
CA PHE A 429 -19.46 -14.93 -6.42
C PHE A 429 -20.39 -16.14 -6.27
N ILE A 430 -21.34 -16.04 -5.35
CA ILE A 430 -22.39 -17.06 -5.22
C ILE A 430 -23.11 -17.18 -6.55
N ASP A 431 -23.32 -18.42 -7.01
CA ASP A 431 -23.97 -18.71 -8.28
C ASP A 431 -25.33 -18.05 -8.42
N MET A 432 -25.55 -17.42 -9.57
CA MET A 432 -26.80 -16.79 -9.97
C MET A 432 -27.24 -17.32 -11.32
N ALA A 433 -28.42 -17.90 -11.37
CA ALA A 433 -29.00 -18.42 -12.60
C ALA A 433 -29.39 -17.32 -13.59
N ASP A 434 -29.96 -16.21 -13.08
CA ASP A 434 -30.38 -15.08 -13.89
C ASP A 434 -29.20 -14.20 -14.33
N THR A 435 -29.02 -14.07 -15.65
CA THR A 435 -28.00 -13.20 -16.24
C THR A 435 -28.21 -11.72 -15.91
N ARG A 436 -29.44 -11.30 -15.60
CA ARG A 436 -29.73 -9.93 -15.17
C ARG A 436 -29.12 -9.65 -13.80
N ASN A 437 -29.22 -10.62 -12.88
CA ASN A 437 -28.64 -10.51 -11.55
C ASN A 437 -27.11 -10.39 -11.62
N ARG A 438 -26.46 -11.19 -12.49
CA ARG A 438 -25.00 -11.09 -12.73
C ARG A 438 -24.61 -9.69 -13.21
N LYS A 439 -25.32 -9.12 -14.19
CA LYS A 439 -25.06 -7.76 -14.69
C LYS A 439 -25.27 -6.67 -13.63
N ILE A 440 -26.22 -6.84 -12.70
CA ILE A 440 -26.45 -5.90 -11.61
C ILE A 440 -25.25 -5.93 -10.64
N VAL A 441 -24.74 -7.12 -10.29
CA VAL A 441 -23.56 -7.28 -9.43
C VAL A 441 -22.32 -6.67 -10.09
N GLU A 442 -22.05 -6.96 -11.38
CA GLU A 442 -20.95 -6.38 -12.15
C GLU A 442 -21.00 -4.86 -12.17
N ARG A 443 -22.18 -4.29 -12.46
CA ARG A 443 -22.38 -2.85 -12.47
C ARG A 443 -22.10 -2.23 -11.10
N THR A 444 -22.62 -2.84 -10.05
CA THR A 444 -22.40 -2.39 -8.67
C THR A 444 -20.92 -2.43 -8.31
N LEU A 445 -20.22 -3.51 -8.64
CA LEU A 445 -18.78 -3.62 -8.39
C LEU A 445 -18.02 -2.51 -9.12
N ARG A 446 -18.25 -2.31 -10.42
CA ARG A 446 -17.61 -1.24 -11.22
C ARG A 446 -17.89 0.16 -10.65
N GLU A 447 -19.11 0.42 -10.19
CA GLU A 447 -19.47 1.68 -9.55
C GLU A 447 -18.66 1.96 -8.28
N PHE A 448 -18.49 0.94 -7.41
CA PHE A 448 -17.72 1.11 -6.17
C PHE A 448 -16.20 1.15 -6.43
N LEU A 449 -15.69 0.42 -7.44
CA LEU A 449 -14.30 0.45 -7.85
C LEU A 449 -13.91 1.78 -8.53
N SER A 450 -14.85 2.50 -9.15
CA SER A 450 -14.58 3.81 -9.78
C SER A 450 -14.06 4.87 -8.79
N LYS A 451 -14.27 4.67 -7.50
CA LYS A 451 -13.76 5.53 -6.42
C LYS A 451 -12.28 5.29 -6.09
N ASP A 452 -11.70 4.22 -6.62
CA ASP A 452 -10.29 3.90 -6.40
C ASP A 452 -9.38 4.81 -7.23
N LYS A 453 -8.25 5.19 -6.65
CA LYS A 453 -7.20 5.96 -7.35
C LYS A 453 -6.44 5.09 -8.34
N ALA A 454 -6.33 3.78 -8.07
CA ALA A 454 -5.65 2.83 -8.92
C ALA A 454 -6.38 2.58 -10.23
N ARG A 455 -5.64 2.19 -11.25
CA ARG A 455 -6.22 1.65 -12.48
C ARG A 455 -6.76 0.27 -12.22
N ILE A 456 -7.98 0.02 -12.67
CA ILE A 456 -8.66 -1.25 -12.52
C ILE A 456 -9.28 -1.64 -13.85
N GLN A 457 -9.06 -2.90 -14.26
CA GLN A 457 -9.75 -3.53 -15.38
C GLN A 457 -10.56 -4.69 -14.81
N THR A 458 -11.81 -4.84 -15.23
CA THR A 458 -12.70 -5.91 -14.77
C THR A 458 -13.28 -6.65 -15.96
N ALA A 459 -13.27 -7.97 -15.90
CA ALA A 459 -14.04 -8.83 -16.80
C ALA A 459 -15.52 -8.85 -16.42
N ASN A 460 -16.31 -9.64 -17.12
CA ASN A 460 -17.68 -10.00 -16.75
C ASN A 460 -17.66 -11.27 -15.90
N ILE A 461 -18.74 -11.54 -15.15
CA ILE A 461 -18.90 -12.80 -14.42
C ILE A 461 -19.02 -13.93 -15.44
N SER A 462 -18.13 -14.91 -15.33
CA SER A 462 -18.10 -16.09 -16.20
C SER A 462 -19.28 -17.04 -15.92
N SER A 463 -19.41 -18.09 -16.73
CA SER A 463 -20.40 -19.18 -16.49
C SER A 463 -20.13 -19.96 -15.20
N PHE A 464 -18.93 -19.84 -14.64
CA PHE A 464 -18.51 -20.49 -13.39
C PHE A 464 -18.64 -19.58 -12.15
N GLY A 465 -19.34 -18.44 -12.24
CA GLY A 465 -19.46 -17.49 -11.12
C GLY A 465 -18.23 -16.59 -10.89
N LEU A 466 -17.12 -16.81 -11.62
CA LEU A 466 -15.87 -16.10 -11.41
C LEU A 466 -15.83 -14.77 -12.16
N LEU A 467 -15.34 -13.72 -11.48
CA LEU A 467 -15.01 -12.44 -12.07
C LEU A 467 -13.53 -12.16 -11.90
N GLU A 468 -12.84 -11.94 -13.01
CA GLU A 468 -11.45 -11.59 -13.03
C GLU A 468 -11.29 -10.07 -13.06
N MET A 469 -10.34 -9.56 -12.29
CA MET A 469 -9.97 -8.16 -12.35
C MET A 469 -8.48 -7.96 -12.14
N SER A 470 -7.94 -6.89 -12.74
CA SER A 470 -6.58 -6.45 -12.47
C SER A 470 -6.59 -5.08 -11.82
N ARG A 471 -5.70 -4.86 -10.84
CA ARG A 471 -5.53 -3.57 -10.18
C ARG A 471 -4.06 -3.18 -10.17
N GLN A 472 -3.80 -1.96 -10.61
CA GLN A 472 -2.45 -1.39 -10.57
C GLN A 472 -1.94 -1.30 -9.14
N ARG A 473 -0.65 -1.64 -8.95
CA ARG A 473 0.02 -1.51 -7.66
C ARG A 473 0.46 -0.06 -7.46
N LEU A 474 -0.14 0.63 -6.51
CA LEU A 474 0.25 1.98 -6.10
C LEU A 474 1.34 1.96 -5.02
N ARG A 475 1.22 1.05 -4.07
CA ARG A 475 2.14 0.84 -2.94
C ARG A 475 2.15 -0.65 -2.53
N PRO A 476 3.07 -1.11 -1.68
CA PRO A 476 3.01 -2.45 -1.12
C PRO A 476 1.71 -2.68 -0.35
N SER A 477 1.20 -3.91 -0.36
CA SER A 477 -0.05 -4.23 0.34
C SER A 477 0.10 -4.07 1.86
N PHE A 478 -1.04 -3.88 2.56
CA PHE A 478 -1.07 -3.72 4.01
C PHE A 478 -0.35 -4.87 4.75
N LEU A 479 -0.54 -6.11 4.31
CA LEU A 479 0.11 -7.27 4.90
C LEU A 479 1.62 -7.30 4.61
N GLU A 480 2.06 -6.94 3.40
CA GLU A 480 3.49 -6.89 3.06
C GLU A 480 4.28 -5.88 3.91
N ILE A 481 3.63 -4.79 4.32
CA ILE A 481 4.28 -3.77 5.15
C ILE A 481 4.32 -4.19 6.61
N ASN A 482 3.23 -4.80 7.12
CA ASN A 482 2.97 -4.94 8.55
C ASN A 482 3.07 -6.38 9.05
N SER A 483 3.47 -7.36 8.22
CA SER A 483 3.63 -8.75 8.64
C SER A 483 4.91 -9.38 8.12
N ASN A 484 5.37 -10.39 8.84
CA ASN A 484 6.50 -11.22 8.46
C ASN A 484 6.00 -12.61 8.04
N ILE A 485 6.78 -13.29 7.21
CA ILE A 485 6.51 -14.69 6.86
C ILE A 485 6.54 -15.53 8.14
N CYS A 486 5.53 -16.35 8.32
CA CYS A 486 5.47 -17.27 9.47
C CYS A 486 6.64 -18.25 9.43
N THR A 487 7.48 -18.22 10.44
CA THR A 487 8.66 -19.11 10.55
C THR A 487 8.25 -20.57 10.70
N HIS A 488 7.09 -20.85 11.32
CA HIS A 488 6.62 -22.21 11.55
C HIS A 488 6.25 -22.97 10.26
N CYS A 489 5.49 -22.33 9.35
CA CYS A 489 5.10 -22.95 8.08
C CYS A 489 5.82 -22.37 6.85
N SER A 490 6.76 -21.45 7.04
CA SER A 490 7.47 -20.76 5.95
C SER A 490 6.54 -20.18 4.87
N GLY A 491 5.36 -19.71 5.28
CA GLY A 491 4.35 -19.13 4.40
C GLY A 491 3.41 -20.14 3.72
N LYS A 492 3.58 -21.44 3.94
CA LYS A 492 2.76 -22.50 3.28
C LYS A 492 1.32 -22.56 3.79
N GLY A 493 1.03 -22.06 5.00
CA GLY A 493 -0.28 -22.14 5.65
C GLY A 493 -0.63 -23.53 6.21
N VAL A 494 0.13 -24.55 5.85
CA VAL A 494 -0.01 -25.94 6.33
C VAL A 494 1.36 -26.46 6.78
N VAL A 495 1.34 -27.40 7.72
CA VAL A 495 2.53 -28.11 8.18
C VAL A 495 2.28 -29.61 8.09
N ARG A 496 3.34 -30.39 7.96
CA ARG A 496 3.25 -31.84 7.95
C ARG A 496 2.82 -32.32 9.33
N ALA A 497 1.90 -33.28 9.39
CA ALA A 497 1.51 -33.92 10.65
C ALA A 497 2.71 -34.59 11.32
N ASP A 498 2.79 -34.52 12.65
CA ASP A 498 3.93 -35.05 13.44
C ASP A 498 4.22 -36.51 13.17
N GLU A 499 3.18 -37.34 12.99
CA GLU A 499 3.32 -38.72 12.58
C GLU A 499 4.05 -38.87 11.23
N SER A 500 3.59 -38.12 10.22
CA SER A 500 4.18 -38.18 8.87
C SER A 500 5.62 -37.66 8.84
N ASN A 501 5.90 -36.60 9.62
CA ASN A 501 7.23 -36.03 9.73
C ASN A 501 8.18 -36.99 10.46
N SER A 502 7.74 -37.60 11.55
CA SER A 502 8.48 -38.58 12.32
C SER A 502 8.84 -39.82 11.50
N MET A 503 7.91 -40.33 10.70
CA MET A 503 8.18 -41.46 9.79
C MET A 503 9.15 -41.10 8.67
N LEU A 504 9.10 -39.85 8.17
CA LEU A 504 10.09 -39.37 7.21
C LEU A 504 11.49 -39.34 7.82
N ILE A 505 11.61 -38.83 9.06
CA ILE A 505 12.89 -38.80 9.79
C ILE A 505 13.45 -40.18 9.94
N LEU A 506 12.69 -41.17 10.41
CA LEU A 506 13.16 -42.56 10.59
C LEU A 506 13.64 -43.16 9.26
N ARG A 507 12.90 -42.97 8.17
CA ARG A 507 13.29 -43.45 6.82
C ARG A 507 14.56 -42.79 6.33
N THR A 508 14.72 -41.49 6.59
CA THR A 508 15.93 -40.77 6.20
C THR A 508 17.13 -41.25 7.00
N ILE A 509 16.97 -41.48 8.30
CA ILE A 509 18.00 -42.08 9.15
C ILE A 509 18.42 -43.43 8.58
N GLU A 510 17.49 -44.30 8.28
CA GLU A 510 17.76 -45.64 7.71
C GLU A 510 18.51 -45.57 6.39
N ASN A 511 18.08 -44.69 5.47
CA ASN A 511 18.72 -44.47 4.18
C ASN A 511 20.16 -43.94 4.30
N GLU A 512 20.41 -43.03 5.23
CA GLU A 512 21.74 -42.44 5.42
C GLU A 512 22.73 -43.39 6.12
N ILE A 513 22.25 -44.30 6.92
CA ILE A 513 23.07 -45.26 7.67
C ILE A 513 23.36 -46.51 6.82
N TYR A 514 22.48 -46.88 5.90
CA TYR A 514 22.49 -48.13 5.14
C TYR A 514 23.86 -48.46 4.50
N ASN A 515 24.58 -47.50 3.97
CA ASN A 515 25.84 -47.68 3.25
C ASN A 515 27.09 -47.32 4.04
N ASN A 516 26.97 -46.96 5.34
CA ASN A 516 28.08 -46.41 6.11
C ASN A 516 28.04 -46.85 7.57
N ASN A 517 29.18 -47.24 8.11
CA ASN A 517 29.33 -47.59 9.54
C ASN A 517 29.49 -46.31 10.36
N TYR A 518 28.48 -45.94 11.11
CA TYR A 518 28.52 -44.89 12.13
C TYR A 518 28.32 -45.53 13.50
N ASP A 519 28.79 -44.87 14.57
CA ASP A 519 28.62 -45.33 15.94
C ASP A 519 27.50 -44.56 16.66
N ILE A 520 27.38 -43.25 16.35
CA ILE A 520 26.37 -42.39 16.95
C ILE A 520 25.72 -41.54 15.83
N VAL A 521 24.41 -41.39 15.88
CA VAL A 521 23.62 -40.54 15.02
C VAL A 521 22.82 -39.58 15.89
N ASN A 522 23.09 -38.28 15.77
CA ASN A 522 22.34 -37.24 16.43
C ASN A 522 21.33 -36.67 15.44
N VAL A 523 20.05 -36.64 15.81
CA VAL A 523 18.97 -36.07 15.03
C VAL A 523 18.46 -34.85 15.76
N TYR A 524 18.37 -33.72 15.03
CA TYR A 524 17.86 -32.47 15.56
C TYR A 524 16.57 -32.13 14.78
N GLY A 525 15.51 -31.80 15.48
CA GLY A 525 14.23 -31.44 14.86
C GLY A 525 13.29 -30.77 15.86
N ILE A 526 12.08 -30.44 15.38
CA ILE A 526 11.09 -29.76 16.22
C ILE A 526 10.62 -30.64 17.38
N ALA A 527 10.29 -30.01 18.50
CA ALA A 527 9.92 -30.68 19.75
C ALA A 527 8.75 -31.67 19.55
N SER A 528 7.72 -31.31 18.80
CA SER A 528 6.53 -32.16 18.59
C SER A 528 6.87 -33.47 17.88
N SER A 529 7.67 -33.43 16.81
CA SER A 529 8.10 -34.63 16.08
C SER A 529 9.07 -35.48 16.88
N MET A 530 9.99 -34.86 17.64
CA MET A 530 10.91 -35.60 18.52
C MET A 530 10.18 -36.31 19.66
N LEU A 531 9.21 -35.65 20.30
CA LEU A 531 8.37 -36.25 21.33
C LEU A 531 7.47 -37.37 20.75
N TYR A 532 6.96 -37.19 19.55
CA TYR A 532 6.18 -38.24 18.87
C TYR A 532 7.05 -39.49 18.63
N LEU A 533 8.28 -39.34 18.15
CA LEU A 533 9.25 -40.45 17.97
C LEU A 533 9.50 -41.18 19.29
N LEU A 534 9.83 -40.42 20.34
CA LEU A 534 10.14 -40.98 21.64
C LEU A 534 8.96 -41.70 22.30
N ASN A 535 7.74 -41.22 22.11
CA ASN A 535 6.57 -41.79 22.77
C ASN A 535 5.88 -42.89 21.98
N ASN A 536 5.84 -42.78 20.66
CA ASN A 536 5.02 -43.66 19.81
C ASN A 536 5.82 -44.55 18.88
N LYS A 537 7.16 -44.33 18.75
CA LYS A 537 8.03 -45.05 17.81
C LYS A 537 9.29 -45.65 18.47
N ARG A 538 9.18 -46.00 19.74
CA ARG A 538 10.30 -46.57 20.51
C ARG A 538 10.79 -47.90 19.96
N GLU A 539 9.86 -48.75 19.52
CA GLU A 539 10.20 -50.09 18.99
C GLU A 539 10.95 -49.96 17.66
N GLU A 540 10.52 -49.03 16.79
CA GLU A 540 11.17 -48.77 15.52
C GLU A 540 12.58 -48.17 15.72
N ILE A 541 12.73 -47.27 16.69
CA ILE A 541 14.04 -46.70 17.06
C ILE A 541 14.96 -47.81 17.56
N ALA A 542 14.51 -48.63 18.51
CA ALA A 542 15.29 -49.75 19.06
C ALA A 542 15.65 -50.79 17.99
N PHE A 543 14.73 -51.02 17.01
CA PHE A 543 15.01 -51.90 15.88
C PHE A 543 16.13 -51.35 15.00
N ILE A 544 16.13 -50.04 14.67
CA ILE A 544 17.17 -49.37 13.86
C ILE A 544 18.52 -49.43 14.61
N GLU A 545 18.53 -49.09 15.89
CA GLU A 545 19.74 -49.13 16.73
C GLU A 545 20.37 -50.53 16.76
N LYS A 546 19.56 -51.56 16.95
CA LYS A 546 20.02 -52.96 16.99
C LYS A 546 20.47 -53.44 15.60
N LYS A 547 19.74 -53.14 14.54
CA LYS A 547 20.02 -53.58 13.18
C LYS A 547 21.33 -53.01 12.63
N TYR A 548 21.62 -51.77 12.92
CA TYR A 548 22.81 -51.07 12.43
C TYR A 548 23.93 -50.90 13.48
N SER A 549 23.71 -51.37 14.69
CA SER A 549 24.66 -51.27 15.83
C SER A 549 25.09 -49.82 16.11
N ILE A 550 24.13 -48.89 16.09
CA ILE A 550 24.33 -47.46 16.32
C ILE A 550 23.60 -47.03 17.58
N LYS A 551 23.97 -45.85 18.10
CA LYS A 551 23.22 -45.13 19.13
C LYS A 551 22.51 -43.92 18.48
N LEU A 552 21.18 -43.85 18.64
CA LEU A 552 20.38 -42.76 18.12
C LEU A 552 20.05 -41.77 19.23
N ASN A 553 20.48 -40.52 19.08
CA ASN A 553 20.15 -39.45 20.01
C ASN A 553 19.17 -38.49 19.32
N LEU A 554 18.00 -38.26 19.93
CA LEU A 554 16.99 -37.32 19.44
C LEU A 554 17.08 -36.02 20.23
N ASN A 555 17.38 -34.93 19.54
CA ASN A 555 17.59 -33.61 20.10
C ASN A 555 16.53 -32.62 19.58
N ILE A 556 16.16 -31.67 20.43
CA ILE A 556 15.23 -30.61 20.05
C ILE A 556 16.06 -29.44 19.52
N ASP A 557 15.74 -29.01 18.30
CA ASP A 557 16.21 -27.76 17.72
C ASP A 557 15.11 -26.70 17.84
N ARG A 558 15.41 -25.60 18.53
CA ARG A 558 14.45 -24.50 18.79
C ARG A 558 14.22 -23.64 17.57
N ASP A 559 15.17 -23.60 16.65
CA ASP A 559 15.14 -22.77 15.45
C ASP A 559 14.62 -23.55 14.23
N ALA A 560 14.36 -24.85 14.39
CA ALA A 560 13.84 -25.70 13.34
C ALA A 560 12.41 -25.30 12.91
N THR A 561 12.18 -25.22 11.61
CA THR A 561 10.82 -25.11 11.04
C THR A 561 10.13 -26.48 11.08
N SER A 562 8.79 -26.50 10.90
CA SER A 562 8.01 -27.74 11.00
C SER A 562 8.46 -28.88 10.08
N ASP A 563 9.08 -28.55 8.95
CA ASP A 563 9.56 -29.54 7.96
C ASP A 563 11.09 -29.72 8.00
N SER A 564 11.81 -28.98 8.85
CA SER A 564 13.27 -29.07 8.93
C SER A 564 13.73 -30.03 10.02
N TYR A 565 14.71 -30.81 9.67
CA TYR A 565 15.49 -31.62 10.59
C TYR A 565 16.92 -31.73 10.08
N SER A 566 17.87 -32.00 10.96
CA SER A 566 19.26 -32.25 10.60
C SER A 566 19.75 -33.53 11.24
N ILE A 567 20.65 -34.24 10.57
CA ILE A 567 21.22 -35.50 11.01
C ILE A 567 22.73 -35.34 11.02
N GLU A 568 23.31 -35.45 12.21
CA GLU A 568 24.74 -35.46 12.45
C GLU A 568 25.22 -36.88 12.70
N LYS A 569 26.27 -37.32 12.02
CA LYS A 569 26.77 -38.68 12.04
C LYS A 569 28.18 -38.69 12.59
N ILE A 570 28.45 -39.52 13.64
CA ILE A 570 29.72 -39.55 14.34
C ILE A 570 30.29 -40.98 14.22
N ARG A 571 31.58 -41.09 13.82
CA ARG A 571 32.38 -42.29 13.90
C ARG A 571 33.36 -42.15 15.05
N LEU A 572 33.33 -43.07 15.98
CA LEU A 572 34.32 -43.13 17.06
C LEU A 572 35.59 -43.78 16.54
N SER A 573 36.75 -43.14 16.72
CA SER A 573 38.03 -43.76 16.42
C SER A 573 38.24 -44.97 17.35
N GLU A 574 38.97 -46.02 16.90
CA GLU A 574 39.17 -47.26 17.68
C GLU A 574 39.74 -47.01 19.06
N LYS A 575 40.49 -45.93 19.31
CA LYS A 575 41.00 -45.54 20.62
C LYS A 575 39.89 -45.13 21.62
N ASN A 576 38.77 -44.61 21.16
CA ASN A 576 37.67 -44.18 22.04
C ASN A 576 36.65 -45.30 22.29
N LYS A 577 36.67 -46.40 21.50
CA LYS A 577 35.79 -47.56 21.74
C LYS A 577 36.15 -48.33 22.99
N THR A 578 37.42 -48.33 23.38
CA THR A 578 37.90 -49.00 24.59
C THR A 578 37.63 -48.21 25.88
N GLU A 579 37.51 -46.89 25.82
CA GLU A 579 37.19 -46.07 27.00
C GLU A 579 35.68 -46.00 27.30
N SER A 580 34.82 -46.13 26.31
CA SER A 580 33.36 -46.14 26.52
C SER A 580 32.82 -47.51 27.01
N ALA A 581 33.54 -48.59 26.79
CA ALA A 581 33.16 -49.92 27.28
C ALA A 581 33.52 -50.14 28.76
N THR A 582 34.33 -49.27 29.37
CA THR A 582 34.84 -49.45 30.76
C THR A 582 34.21 -48.49 31.78
N LYS A 583 33.30 -47.59 31.36
CA LYS A 583 32.55 -46.70 32.27
C LYS A 583 31.08 -47.06 32.31
N GLN A 584 30.75 -48.21 32.95
CA GLN A 584 29.47 -48.29 33.66
C GLN A 584 29.61 -47.42 34.91
N PRO A 585 28.79 -46.40 35.13
CA PRO A 585 28.83 -45.70 36.42
C PRO A 585 28.29 -46.66 37.47
N ALA A 586 29.17 -47.00 38.41
CA ALA A 586 28.79 -47.67 39.67
C ALA A 586 27.74 -46.73 40.35
N LEU A 587 26.64 -47.33 40.75
CA LEU A 587 25.68 -46.66 41.63
C LEU A 587 26.35 -46.42 42.98
N GLY A 588 26.71 -45.19 43.24
CA GLY A 588 27.26 -44.79 44.53
C GLY A 588 28.47 -43.89 44.38
N ASP A 589 28.16 -42.59 44.31
CA ASP A 589 28.87 -41.50 44.94
C ASP A 589 28.31 -40.19 44.35
N VAL A 590 27.24 -39.73 44.97
CA VAL A 590 26.78 -38.37 44.81
C VAL A 590 27.71 -37.51 45.64
N ALA A 591 28.72 -36.92 45.03
CA ALA A 591 29.49 -35.85 45.64
C ALA A 591 28.61 -34.59 45.61
N ASP A 592 28.37 -34.04 46.79
CA ASP A 592 27.77 -32.74 47.03
C ASP A 592 28.44 -31.68 46.17
N THR A 593 27.72 -31.20 45.16
CA THR A 593 27.98 -29.90 44.56
C THR A 593 26.83 -29.00 44.92
N ASP A 594 27.16 -27.95 45.65
CA ASP A 594 26.30 -26.88 46.10
C ASP A 594 25.37 -26.40 44.97
N TYR A 595 24.12 -26.78 45.04
CA TYR A 595 23.06 -26.11 44.32
C TYR A 595 22.60 -24.94 45.20
N GLU A 596 22.95 -23.72 44.80
CA GLU A 596 22.25 -22.54 45.27
C GLU A 596 20.74 -22.74 44.99
N SER A 597 19.99 -22.80 46.08
CA SER A 597 18.56 -22.94 46.10
C SER A 597 17.92 -21.71 45.42
N VAL A 598 17.50 -21.88 44.19
CA VAL A 598 16.53 -20.98 43.58
C VAL A 598 15.19 -21.22 44.27
N GLU A 599 14.80 -20.31 45.14
CA GLU A 599 13.46 -20.28 45.75
C GLU A 599 12.41 -20.27 44.66
N ILE A 600 11.72 -21.39 44.51
CA ILE A 600 10.49 -21.48 43.73
C ILE A 600 9.42 -20.75 44.56
N MET A 601 9.04 -19.55 44.15
CA MET A 601 7.86 -18.87 44.66
C MET A 601 6.64 -19.76 44.39
N GLU A 602 6.12 -20.39 45.45
CA GLU A 602 4.82 -21.05 45.43
C GLU A 602 3.74 -20.08 44.99
N SER A 603 3.10 -20.42 43.91
CA SER A 603 1.89 -19.73 43.44
C SER A 603 0.78 -19.86 44.50
N GLN A 604 0.37 -18.74 45.07
CA GLN A 604 -0.74 -18.63 46.01
C GLN A 604 -1.99 -19.28 45.44
N GLU A 605 -2.49 -20.31 46.12
CA GLU A 605 -3.82 -20.88 45.88
C GLU A 605 -4.92 -19.80 45.99
N VAL A 606 -5.62 -19.60 44.88
CA VAL A 606 -6.85 -18.80 44.85
C VAL A 606 -7.92 -19.57 45.60
N LYS A 607 -8.20 -19.16 46.86
CA LYS A 607 -9.31 -19.67 47.70
C LYS A 607 -10.66 -19.42 47.00
N LYS A 608 -11.33 -20.53 46.67
CA LYS A 608 -12.73 -20.51 46.23
C LYS A 608 -13.62 -19.94 47.34
N PRO A 609 -14.60 -19.04 47.10
CA PRO A 609 -15.51 -18.55 48.10
C PRO A 609 -16.49 -19.68 48.53
N LYS A 610 -16.57 -19.91 49.84
CA LYS A 610 -17.47 -20.86 50.46
C LYS A 610 -18.94 -20.38 50.26
N SER A 611 -19.77 -21.23 49.69
CA SER A 611 -21.21 -21.07 49.63
C SER A 611 -21.80 -21.16 51.02
N ASN A 612 -22.33 -20.07 51.53
CA ASN A 612 -23.13 -20.03 52.76
C ASN A 612 -24.59 -20.37 52.44
N ASN A 613 -24.92 -21.65 52.69
CA ASN A 613 -26.28 -22.13 52.72
C ASN A 613 -26.90 -21.74 54.08
N ARG A 614 -27.78 -20.80 54.10
CA ARG A 614 -28.66 -20.53 55.26
C ARG A 614 -30.12 -20.47 54.82
N ASN A 615 -30.75 -21.65 54.90
CA ASN A 615 -32.20 -21.80 55.03
C ASN A 615 -32.73 -20.93 56.16
N LYS A 616 -33.69 -20.05 55.86
CA LYS A 616 -34.78 -19.72 56.82
C LYS A 616 -36.07 -19.48 56.06
N ARG A 617 -36.95 -20.50 56.22
CA ARG A 617 -38.40 -20.40 56.05
C ARG A 617 -38.95 -19.18 56.84
N LYS A 618 -39.81 -18.38 56.22
CA LYS A 618 -41.06 -17.95 56.84
C LYS A 618 -42.10 -17.55 55.81
N LYS A 619 -43.23 -18.14 56.03
CA LYS A 619 -44.56 -18.07 55.46
C LYS A 619 -45.22 -16.67 55.50
N ARG A 620 -46.24 -16.56 54.63
CA ARG A 620 -47.50 -15.73 54.73
C ARG A 620 -47.36 -14.37 54.01
N GLN A 621 -48.34 -13.84 53.34
CA GLN A 621 -49.71 -14.17 52.95
C GLN A 621 -50.15 -13.12 51.94
N ASN A 622 -50.92 -13.57 50.97
CA ASN A 622 -52.16 -12.99 50.43
C ASN A 622 -52.27 -11.52 49.97
N ALA A 623 -52.87 -11.46 48.86
CA ALA A 623 -53.93 -10.56 48.34
C ALA A 623 -53.35 -9.68 47.23
N GLY A 624 -53.71 -9.78 45.96
CA GLY A 624 -55.08 -9.75 45.43
C GLY A 624 -55.20 -8.50 44.62
N ASN A 625 -55.42 -8.72 43.36
CA ASN A 625 -56.24 -7.98 42.41
C ASN A 625 -55.62 -7.61 41.11
N GLN A 626 -56.13 -8.25 40.12
CA GLN A 626 -56.31 -7.75 38.75
C GLN A 626 -57.42 -6.69 38.71
N PRO A 627 -57.80 -6.07 37.59
CA PRO A 627 -57.14 -5.73 36.32
C PRO A 627 -57.44 -4.27 35.88
N ALA A 628 -56.72 -3.80 34.91
CA ALA A 628 -57.25 -3.07 33.75
C ALA A 628 -56.12 -2.90 32.72
#